data_e6b0631bc35e59487d594a754232e11c
#
_entry.id   e6b0631bc35e59487d594a754232e11c
#
_cell.length_a   1.000
_cell.length_b   1.000
_cell.length_c   1.000
_cell.angle_alpha   90.00
_cell.angle_beta   90.00
_cell.angle_gamma   90.00
#
_symmetry.space_group_name_H-M   'P 1'
#
loop_
_entity.id
_entity.type
_entity.pdbx_description
1 polymer ?
#
loop_
_entity_poly.entity_id
_entity_poly.type
_entity_poly.pdbx_seq_one_letter_code
_entity_poly.pdbx_strand_id
1 'polypeptide(L)'
;MNMKSIQKLLSNSYICHIIGIFFVISILNLLFPYRPETILNSIWITTGCYLISAIVLPKISAYLLVERKYYILPVVVTVFVVAMSLVFFTRVDYSRSALIYGGIISFFWFYITSLIRQESQRLVLFAIPNFDIKSLNQKGRVRVIELKQPYNIIDIKGGLVVDLHRNLPPESEKFIADCSLANISVFHSESIKEMLEGKVQTQHLSENAIGTLLPNPIYMTFKRFWESLIIIASFPITLPIMAVTAILIKLETSGSAMFIQERVGQGGKVFRIYKFRSMTVKQVGAEDKFATQEQARVTKVGKVIRKVRIDELPQFFNVLKGEMSLIGPRPEQESFVKQFEQEIPFYGYRHMVKPGITGWAQVVQGYADDTESTTEKLAYDLYYIKNLSFWLDINIVFKTIRTMITGFGAK
;
A
#
# COMPACT_ATOMS: atom_id res chain seq x y z
N MET A 1 10.82 36.09 -9.27
CA MET A 1 10.31 35.61 -7.99
C MET A 1 11.26 34.52 -7.49
N ASN A 2 11.82 34.66 -6.28
CA ASN A 2 12.89 33.78 -5.80
C ASN A 2 12.31 32.39 -5.46
N MET A 3 13.00 31.29 -5.75
CA MET A 3 12.54 29.90 -5.55
C MET A 3 12.00 29.65 -4.13
N LYS A 4 12.61 30.28 -3.10
CA LYS A 4 12.13 30.24 -1.71
C LYS A 4 10.76 30.90 -1.53
N SER A 5 10.43 31.95 -2.29
CA SER A 5 9.12 32.61 -2.22
C SER A 5 8.02 31.76 -2.86
N ILE A 6 8.33 31.06 -3.94
CA ILE A 6 7.42 30.11 -4.60
C ILE A 6 7.13 28.93 -3.67
N GLN A 7 8.15 28.38 -3.02
CA GLN A 7 8.00 27.29 -2.04
C GLN A 7 7.13 27.71 -0.86
N LYS A 8 7.31 28.93 -0.35
CA LYS A 8 6.49 29.46 0.75
C LYS A 8 5.03 29.66 0.34
N LEU A 9 4.79 30.11 -0.90
CA LEU A 9 3.43 30.31 -1.44
C LEU A 9 2.71 28.96 -1.65
N LEU A 10 3.41 27.99 -2.24
CA LEU A 10 2.89 26.64 -2.47
C LEU A 10 2.82 25.78 -1.19
N SER A 11 3.49 26.16 -0.11
CA SER A 11 3.37 25.49 1.19
C SER A 11 2.00 25.74 1.85
N ASN A 12 1.37 26.89 1.58
CA ASN A 12 0.00 27.14 2.04
C ASN A 12 -1.00 26.33 1.19
N SER A 13 -1.74 25.42 1.87
CA SER A 13 -2.63 24.47 1.19
C SER A 13 -3.72 25.18 0.38
N TYR A 14 -4.36 26.21 0.92
CA TYR A 14 -5.45 26.91 0.27
C TYR A 14 -5.00 27.67 -0.97
N ILE A 15 -3.91 28.44 -0.86
CA ILE A 15 -3.35 29.23 -1.97
C ILE A 15 -2.93 28.30 -3.11
N CYS A 16 -2.26 27.18 -2.79
CA CYS A 16 -1.84 26.21 -3.77
C CYS A 16 -3.01 25.59 -4.55
N HIS A 17 -4.12 25.28 -3.89
CA HIS A 17 -5.29 24.72 -4.58
C HIS A 17 -6.03 25.75 -5.42
N ILE A 18 -6.12 27.02 -4.98
CA ILE A 18 -6.65 28.10 -5.79
C ILE A 18 -5.82 28.29 -7.08
N ILE A 19 -4.50 28.38 -6.95
CA ILE A 19 -3.59 28.48 -8.12
C ILE A 19 -3.78 27.27 -9.03
N GLY A 20 -3.93 26.04 -8.45
CA GLY A 20 -4.11 24.82 -9.23
C GLY A 20 -5.40 24.80 -10.03
N ILE A 21 -6.51 25.27 -9.49
CA ILE A 21 -7.77 25.39 -10.23
C ILE A 21 -7.61 26.34 -11.41
N PHE A 22 -7.06 27.53 -11.17
CA PHE A 22 -6.80 28.49 -12.26
C PHE A 22 -5.87 27.90 -13.32
N PHE A 23 -4.83 27.19 -12.92
CA PHE A 23 -3.90 26.52 -13.82
C PHE A 23 -4.59 25.48 -14.70
N VAL A 24 -5.40 24.59 -14.10
CA VAL A 24 -6.13 23.55 -14.83
C VAL A 24 -7.12 24.15 -15.81
N ILE A 25 -7.91 25.16 -15.37
CA ILE A 25 -8.89 25.85 -16.23
C ILE A 25 -8.17 26.58 -17.37
N SER A 26 -7.07 27.28 -17.08
CA SER A 26 -6.30 28.02 -18.11
C SER A 26 -5.74 27.12 -19.20
N ILE A 27 -5.18 25.97 -18.81
CA ILE A 27 -4.65 25.01 -19.80
C ILE A 27 -5.78 24.39 -20.60
N LEU A 28 -6.91 24.02 -19.99
CA LEU A 28 -8.05 23.48 -20.72
C LEU A 28 -8.63 24.51 -21.70
N ASN A 29 -8.69 25.78 -21.31
CA ASN A 29 -9.12 26.87 -22.20
C ASN A 29 -8.15 27.11 -23.37
N LEU A 30 -6.85 26.87 -23.16
CA LEU A 30 -5.84 26.96 -24.22
C LEU A 30 -5.93 25.78 -25.20
N LEU A 31 -6.17 24.56 -24.67
CA LEU A 31 -6.29 23.35 -25.50
C LEU A 31 -7.61 23.29 -26.27
N PHE A 32 -8.66 23.90 -25.74
CA PHE A 32 -10.00 23.92 -26.32
C PHE A 32 -10.51 25.37 -26.47
N PRO A 33 -10.00 26.13 -27.46
CA PRO A 33 -10.39 27.53 -27.65
C PRO A 33 -11.85 27.69 -28.07
N TYR A 34 -12.39 26.73 -28.84
CA TYR A 34 -13.81 26.66 -29.17
C TYR A 34 -14.58 26.05 -28.00
N ARG A 35 -15.62 26.75 -27.52
CA ARG A 35 -16.33 26.40 -26.26
C ARG A 35 -17.80 26.02 -26.50
N PRO A 36 -18.09 24.91 -27.12
CA PRO A 36 -19.44 24.37 -27.10
C PRO A 36 -19.83 23.99 -25.66
N GLU A 37 -21.11 23.85 -25.41
CA GLU A 37 -21.64 23.51 -24.09
C GLU A 37 -21.01 22.24 -23.51
N THR A 38 -20.71 21.26 -24.34
CA THR A 38 -19.99 20.03 -23.99
C THR A 38 -18.61 20.26 -23.36
N ILE A 39 -17.85 21.23 -23.87
CA ILE A 39 -16.55 21.62 -23.31
C ILE A 39 -16.71 22.38 -22.02
N LEU A 40 -17.68 23.30 -21.95
CA LEU A 40 -17.96 24.08 -20.72
C LEU A 40 -18.36 23.16 -19.58
N ASN A 41 -19.25 22.21 -19.82
CA ASN A 41 -19.65 21.19 -18.85
C ASN A 41 -18.44 20.36 -18.40
N SER A 42 -17.56 19.96 -19.32
CA SER A 42 -16.35 19.20 -18.97
C SER A 42 -15.37 19.99 -18.11
N ILE A 43 -15.24 21.29 -18.29
CA ILE A 43 -14.44 22.17 -17.44
C ILE A 43 -15.03 22.23 -16.02
N TRP A 44 -16.35 22.38 -15.88
CA TRP A 44 -17.02 22.37 -14.58
C TRP A 44 -16.87 21.02 -13.85
N ILE A 45 -17.07 19.90 -14.58
CA ILE A 45 -16.88 18.55 -14.04
C ILE A 45 -15.42 18.37 -13.57
N THR A 46 -14.45 18.78 -14.40
CA THR A 46 -13.01 18.71 -14.04
C THR A 46 -12.71 19.53 -12.79
N THR A 47 -13.29 20.75 -12.69
CA THR A 47 -13.10 21.62 -11.51
C THR A 47 -13.68 20.96 -10.25
N GLY A 48 -14.85 20.36 -10.33
CA GLY A 48 -15.45 19.58 -9.25
C GLY A 48 -14.58 18.39 -8.83
N CYS A 49 -14.09 17.61 -9.80
CA CYS A 49 -13.18 16.50 -9.55
C CYS A 49 -11.87 16.95 -8.91
N TYR A 50 -11.31 18.05 -9.35
CA TYR A 50 -10.12 18.66 -8.74
C TYR A 50 -10.36 19.02 -7.28
N LEU A 51 -11.47 19.72 -6.97
CA LEU A 51 -11.83 20.12 -5.60
C LEU A 51 -12.03 18.92 -4.69
N ILE A 52 -12.77 17.91 -5.13
CA ILE A 52 -12.95 16.67 -4.36
C ILE A 52 -11.60 16.01 -4.09
N SER A 53 -10.73 15.89 -5.10
CA SER A 53 -9.38 15.35 -4.95
C SER A 53 -8.55 16.17 -3.97
N ALA A 54 -8.65 17.51 -4.00
CA ALA A 54 -7.96 18.42 -3.09
C ALA A 54 -8.38 18.25 -1.63
N ILE A 55 -9.66 17.90 -1.38
CA ILE A 55 -10.20 17.66 -0.03
C ILE A 55 -9.81 16.25 0.46
N VAL A 56 -9.83 15.26 -0.42
CA VAL A 56 -9.58 13.85 -0.06
C VAL A 56 -8.10 13.58 0.19
N LEU A 57 -7.20 14.11 -0.65
CA LEU A 57 -5.75 13.88 -0.54
C LEU A 57 -5.14 14.24 0.82
N PRO A 58 -5.46 15.38 1.48
CA PRO A 58 -4.95 15.68 2.81
C PRO A 58 -5.45 14.72 3.89
N LYS A 59 -6.71 14.28 3.81
CA LYS A 59 -7.30 13.34 4.78
C LYS A 59 -6.61 11.97 4.74
N ILE A 60 -6.25 11.50 3.56
CA ILE A 60 -5.50 10.25 3.38
C ILE A 60 -4.07 10.39 3.89
N SER A 61 -3.42 11.52 3.64
CA SER A 61 -2.05 11.78 4.08
C SER A 61 -1.95 12.21 5.55
N ALA A 62 -3.06 12.38 6.26
CA ALA A 62 -3.09 12.65 7.70
C ALA A 62 -2.66 11.43 8.54
N TYR A 63 -2.73 10.22 7.96
CA TYR A 63 -2.06 9.07 8.56
C TYR A 63 -0.55 9.30 8.48
N LEU A 64 0.07 9.36 9.66
CA LEU A 64 1.50 9.59 9.82
C LEU A 64 2.32 8.74 8.84
N LEU A 65 3.21 9.41 8.09
CA LEU A 65 4.26 8.80 7.25
C LEU A 65 3.85 8.15 5.92
N VAL A 66 2.61 8.32 5.50
CA VAL A 66 2.21 7.93 4.14
C VAL A 66 2.74 8.95 3.13
N GLU A 67 3.60 8.52 2.21
CA GLU A 67 4.08 9.39 1.14
C GLU A 67 2.90 9.77 0.23
N ARG A 68 2.43 11.01 0.33
CA ARG A 68 1.28 11.57 -0.40
C ARG A 68 1.34 11.31 -1.91
N LYS A 69 2.53 11.29 -2.49
CA LYS A 69 2.73 11.07 -3.94
C LYS A 69 2.13 9.77 -4.46
N TYR A 70 2.09 8.71 -3.65
CA TYR A 70 1.55 7.41 -4.07
C TYR A 70 0.01 7.37 -4.14
N TYR A 71 -0.67 8.29 -3.47
CA TYR A 71 -2.14 8.33 -3.44
C TYR A 71 -2.73 9.31 -4.44
N ILE A 72 -1.92 10.16 -5.06
CA ILE A 72 -2.41 11.18 -6.02
C ILE A 72 -3.08 10.49 -7.21
N LEU A 73 -2.39 9.56 -7.85
CA LEU A 73 -2.94 8.86 -9.02
C LEU A 73 -4.24 8.08 -8.69
N PRO A 74 -4.28 7.23 -7.62
CA PRO A 74 -5.51 6.54 -7.26
C PRO A 74 -6.67 7.47 -6.98
N VAL A 75 -6.45 8.52 -6.20
CA VAL A 75 -7.51 9.45 -5.83
C VAL A 75 -8.04 10.17 -7.05
N VAL A 76 -7.17 10.73 -7.89
CA VAL A 76 -7.58 11.44 -9.09
C VAL A 76 -8.33 10.49 -10.04
N VAL A 77 -7.77 9.31 -10.33
CA VAL A 77 -8.43 8.32 -11.20
C VAL A 77 -9.80 7.91 -10.64
N THR A 78 -9.88 7.58 -9.35
CA THR A 78 -11.16 7.17 -8.73
C THR A 78 -12.21 8.27 -8.82
N VAL A 79 -11.83 9.52 -8.49
CA VAL A 79 -12.76 10.67 -8.52
C VAL A 79 -13.26 10.92 -9.95
N PHE A 80 -12.34 10.88 -10.95
CA PHE A 80 -12.74 11.09 -12.35
C PHE A 80 -13.58 9.92 -12.89
N VAL A 81 -13.29 8.67 -12.55
CA VAL A 81 -14.09 7.50 -12.95
C VAL A 81 -15.48 7.59 -12.33
N VAL A 82 -15.61 7.93 -11.05
CA VAL A 82 -16.92 8.12 -10.40
C VAL A 82 -17.68 9.27 -11.06
N ALA A 83 -17.02 10.40 -11.35
CA ALA A 83 -17.65 11.52 -12.04
C ALA A 83 -18.11 11.14 -13.46
N MET A 84 -17.29 10.42 -14.23
CA MET A 84 -17.68 9.92 -15.56
C MET A 84 -18.89 8.97 -15.48
N SER A 85 -18.95 8.10 -14.47
CA SER A 85 -20.09 7.23 -14.24
C SER A 85 -21.36 8.02 -13.95
N LEU A 86 -21.27 9.04 -13.08
CA LEU A 86 -22.41 9.92 -12.77
C LEU A 86 -22.90 10.69 -14.00
N VAL A 87 -21.98 11.24 -14.79
CA VAL A 87 -22.30 11.94 -16.05
C VAL A 87 -22.98 11.02 -17.06
N PHE A 88 -22.54 9.77 -17.15
CA PHE A 88 -23.19 8.77 -17.99
C PHE A 88 -24.66 8.52 -17.58
N PHE A 89 -24.93 8.41 -16.27
CA PHE A 89 -26.30 8.22 -15.76
C PHE A 89 -27.17 9.46 -15.89
N THR A 90 -26.60 10.64 -15.72
CA THR A 90 -27.35 11.93 -15.80
C THR A 90 -27.52 12.42 -17.22
N ARG A 91 -26.90 11.78 -18.21
CA ARG A 91 -26.93 12.13 -19.65
C ARG A 91 -26.51 13.57 -19.94
N VAL A 92 -25.65 14.15 -19.11
CA VAL A 92 -25.07 15.47 -19.37
C VAL A 92 -24.09 15.36 -20.54
N ASP A 93 -24.19 16.26 -21.50
CA ASP A 93 -23.27 16.32 -22.63
C ASP A 93 -21.87 16.75 -22.19
N TYR A 94 -20.87 15.99 -22.57
CA TYR A 94 -19.47 16.24 -22.20
C TYR A 94 -18.49 15.88 -23.32
N SER A 95 -17.30 16.45 -23.28
CA SER A 95 -16.18 16.11 -24.15
C SER A 95 -15.24 15.11 -23.45
N ARG A 96 -15.12 13.90 -24.01
CA ARG A 96 -14.21 12.85 -23.49
C ARG A 96 -12.76 13.34 -23.43
N SER A 97 -12.29 14.00 -24.47
CA SER A 97 -10.93 14.55 -24.53
C SER A 97 -10.70 15.59 -23.45
N ALA A 98 -11.62 16.53 -23.24
CA ALA A 98 -11.50 17.56 -22.22
C ALA A 98 -11.43 16.98 -20.79
N LEU A 99 -12.20 15.94 -20.48
CA LEU A 99 -12.13 15.26 -19.18
C LEU A 99 -10.82 14.48 -19.00
N ILE A 100 -10.34 13.80 -20.03
CA ILE A 100 -9.06 13.06 -19.97
C ILE A 100 -7.90 14.05 -19.74
N TYR A 101 -7.81 15.12 -20.52
CA TYR A 101 -6.77 16.14 -20.34
C TYR A 101 -6.91 16.83 -18.97
N GLY A 102 -8.13 17.13 -18.53
CA GLY A 102 -8.39 17.68 -17.19
C GLY A 102 -7.87 16.80 -16.06
N GLY A 103 -8.08 15.50 -16.17
CA GLY A 103 -7.55 14.51 -15.21
C GLY A 103 -6.01 14.44 -15.22
N ILE A 104 -5.41 14.41 -16.39
CA ILE A 104 -3.95 14.40 -16.57
C ILE A 104 -3.32 15.67 -15.98
N ILE A 105 -3.84 16.85 -16.30
CA ILE A 105 -3.33 18.13 -15.81
C ILE A 105 -3.48 18.22 -14.30
N SER A 106 -4.63 17.80 -13.73
CA SER A 106 -4.88 17.75 -12.30
C SER A 106 -3.89 16.82 -11.59
N PHE A 107 -3.64 15.63 -12.16
CA PHE A 107 -2.65 14.69 -11.63
C PHE A 107 -1.25 15.32 -11.58
N PHE A 108 -0.76 15.91 -12.69
CA PHE A 108 0.55 16.52 -12.70
C PHE A 108 0.67 17.70 -11.74
N TRP A 109 -0.37 18.51 -11.60
CA TRP A 109 -0.40 19.57 -10.60
C TRP A 109 -0.24 19.05 -9.18
N PHE A 110 -1.06 18.07 -8.77
CA PHE A 110 -0.95 17.46 -7.45
C PHE A 110 0.40 16.77 -7.23
N TYR A 111 0.93 16.12 -8.26
CA TYR A 111 2.22 15.43 -8.18
C TYR A 111 3.39 16.39 -7.98
N ILE A 112 3.50 17.43 -8.84
CA ILE A 112 4.55 18.43 -8.74
C ILE A 112 4.47 19.18 -7.41
N THR A 113 3.29 19.63 -7.02
CA THR A 113 3.11 20.32 -5.73
C THR A 113 3.39 19.42 -4.53
N SER A 114 3.11 18.11 -4.63
CA SER A 114 3.47 17.14 -3.60
C SER A 114 5.00 16.99 -3.47
N LEU A 115 5.74 16.95 -4.58
CA LEU A 115 7.21 16.89 -4.55
C LEU A 115 7.80 18.14 -3.90
N ILE A 116 7.31 19.32 -4.28
CA ILE A 116 7.79 20.60 -3.71
C ILE A 116 7.54 20.68 -2.22
N ARG A 117 6.37 20.19 -1.76
CA ARG A 117 6.00 20.18 -0.33
C ARG A 117 6.77 19.13 0.47
N GLN A 118 7.10 18.00 -0.12
CA GLN A 118 7.80 16.91 0.58
C GLN A 118 9.15 17.36 1.14
N GLU A 119 9.85 18.27 0.45
CA GLU A 119 11.09 18.89 0.96
C GLU A 119 10.84 19.88 2.10
N SER A 120 9.64 20.50 2.16
CA SER A 120 9.33 21.58 3.11
C SER A 120 8.61 21.13 4.37
N GLN A 121 7.98 19.94 4.37
CA GLN A 121 7.15 19.45 5.47
C GLN A 121 7.68 18.12 6.02
N ARG A 122 8.83 18.19 6.73
CA ARG A 122 9.19 17.11 7.65
C ARG A 122 8.25 17.15 8.83
N LEU A 123 7.67 16.01 9.18
CA LEU A 123 6.90 15.89 10.42
C LEU A 123 7.83 16.21 11.60
N VAL A 124 7.55 17.30 12.31
CA VAL A 124 8.30 17.67 13.51
C VAL A 124 7.59 17.07 14.71
N LEU A 125 8.29 16.20 15.42
CA LEU A 125 7.83 15.61 16.68
C LEU A 125 8.77 16.07 17.79
N PHE A 126 8.24 16.17 18.99
CA PHE A 126 9.01 16.53 20.19
C PHE A 126 9.16 15.29 21.08
N ALA A 127 10.30 15.10 21.69
CA ALA A 127 10.58 13.88 22.46
C ALA A 127 11.07 14.21 23.86
N ILE A 128 10.58 13.45 24.84
CA ILE A 128 11.22 13.36 26.16
C ILE A 128 12.46 12.46 25.99
N PRO A 129 13.65 12.87 26.53
CA PRO A 129 14.92 12.17 26.29
C PRO A 129 15.02 10.88 27.11
N ASN A 130 14.16 9.90 26.84
CA ASN A 130 14.20 8.59 27.51
C ASN A 130 14.47 7.42 26.56
N PHE A 131 14.76 7.70 25.28
CA PHE A 131 15.06 6.69 24.25
C PHE A 131 16.07 7.24 23.22
N ASP A 132 16.56 6.38 22.30
CA ASP A 132 17.49 6.80 21.24
C ASP A 132 16.78 7.59 20.11
N ILE A 133 16.80 8.92 20.23
CA ILE A 133 16.20 9.87 19.27
C ILE A 133 16.95 9.85 17.92
N LYS A 134 18.27 9.52 17.93
CA LYS A 134 19.08 9.55 16.71
C LYS A 134 18.61 8.51 15.69
N SER A 135 18.17 7.34 16.15
CA SER A 135 17.65 6.28 15.29
C SER A 135 16.41 6.70 14.48
N LEU A 136 15.54 7.53 15.06
CA LEU A 136 14.37 8.06 14.39
C LEU A 136 14.71 9.16 13.37
N ASN A 137 15.70 9.99 13.66
CA ASN A 137 16.13 11.10 12.82
C ASN A 137 16.88 10.66 11.54
N GLN A 138 17.57 9.51 11.58
CA GLN A 138 18.36 9.00 10.44
C GLN A 138 17.54 8.75 9.17
N LYS A 139 16.24 8.49 9.26
CA LYS A 139 15.39 8.19 8.12
C LYS A 139 14.86 9.40 7.35
N GLY A 140 15.20 10.62 7.78
CA GLY A 140 14.95 11.87 7.03
C GLY A 140 13.49 12.29 6.85
N ARG A 141 12.52 11.45 7.24
CA ARG A 141 11.07 11.70 7.10
C ARG A 141 10.47 12.45 8.29
N VAL A 142 11.04 12.25 9.45
CA VAL A 142 10.64 12.86 10.72
C VAL A 142 11.83 13.62 11.28
N ARG A 143 11.55 14.76 11.87
CA ARG A 143 12.50 15.50 12.68
C ARG A 143 12.05 15.45 14.13
N VAL A 144 12.72 14.67 14.95
CA VAL A 144 12.46 14.58 16.39
C VAL A 144 13.37 15.57 17.11
N ILE A 145 12.75 16.48 17.85
CA ILE A 145 13.41 17.52 18.64
C ILE A 145 13.33 17.11 20.11
N GLU A 146 14.46 17.02 20.75
CA GLU A 146 14.55 16.72 22.18
C GLU A 146 14.06 17.91 23.00
N LEU A 147 13.13 17.67 23.93
CA LEU A 147 12.68 18.67 24.89
C LEU A 147 13.69 18.81 26.05
N LYS A 148 13.94 20.06 26.44
CA LYS A 148 14.78 20.37 27.60
C LYS A 148 13.88 20.66 28.81
N GLN A 149 14.31 20.21 29.98
CA GLN A 149 13.65 20.58 31.25
C GLN A 149 13.90 22.06 31.62
N PRO A 150 12.92 22.76 32.19
CA PRO A 150 11.54 22.32 32.47
C PRO A 150 10.71 22.25 31.19
N TYR A 151 9.89 21.20 31.08
CA TYR A 151 9.04 20.99 29.89
C TYR A 151 7.91 22.02 29.84
N ASN A 152 7.67 22.59 28.65
CA ASN A 152 6.58 23.53 28.42
C ASN A 152 5.71 23.06 27.23
N ILE A 153 4.38 23.03 27.41
CA ILE A 153 3.42 22.61 26.39
C ILE A 153 3.47 23.53 25.15
N ILE A 154 3.76 24.83 25.36
CA ILE A 154 3.79 25.85 24.28
C ILE A 154 4.89 25.54 23.25
N ASP A 155 5.95 24.83 23.66
CA ASP A 155 7.05 24.49 22.77
C ASP A 155 6.69 23.36 21.78
N ILE A 156 5.58 22.63 22.03
CA ILE A 156 5.17 21.50 21.22
C ILE A 156 4.27 21.98 20.08
N LYS A 157 4.84 22.06 18.87
CA LYS A 157 4.11 22.42 17.63
C LYS A 157 3.65 21.20 16.81
N GLY A 158 3.64 20.02 17.40
CA GLY A 158 3.31 18.75 16.72
C GLY A 158 2.89 17.70 17.75
N GLY A 159 3.36 16.47 17.58
CA GLY A 159 3.13 15.40 18.56
C GLY A 159 4.31 15.21 19.51
N LEU A 160 4.02 14.63 20.66
CA LEU A 160 5.00 14.20 21.65
C LEU A 160 5.34 12.73 21.45
N VAL A 161 6.62 12.40 21.47
CA VAL A 161 7.12 11.00 21.41
C VAL A 161 7.79 10.65 22.74
N VAL A 162 7.42 9.51 23.26
CA VAL A 162 7.95 9.02 24.54
C VAL A 162 8.06 7.49 24.51
N ASP A 163 9.02 6.95 25.23
CA ASP A 163 9.08 5.51 25.51
C ASP A 163 8.31 5.22 26.81
N LEU A 164 7.11 4.70 26.69
CA LEU A 164 6.23 4.39 27.83
C LEU A 164 6.63 3.10 28.56
N HIS A 165 7.53 2.29 28.01
CA HIS A 165 8.01 1.06 28.67
C HIS A 165 9.15 1.34 29.65
N ARG A 166 9.76 2.51 29.59
CA ARG A 166 10.80 2.92 30.53
C ARG A 166 10.20 3.68 31.69
N ASN A 167 10.80 3.49 32.87
CA ASN A 167 10.42 4.26 34.05
C ASN A 167 10.60 5.76 33.78
N LEU A 168 9.52 6.50 33.92
CA LEU A 168 9.48 7.95 33.75
C LEU A 168 9.50 8.64 35.14
N PRO A 169 10.21 9.75 35.28
CA PRO A 169 10.07 10.59 36.46
C PRO A 169 8.62 11.10 36.60
N PRO A 170 8.10 11.28 37.83
CA PRO A 170 6.72 11.75 38.06
C PRO A 170 6.38 13.07 37.34
N GLU A 171 7.36 13.96 37.18
CA GLU A 171 7.22 15.22 36.43
C GLU A 171 6.96 14.97 34.96
N SER A 172 7.61 13.97 34.36
CA SER A 172 7.40 13.60 32.94
C SER A 172 6.05 12.95 32.73
N GLU A 173 5.59 12.11 33.66
CA GLU A 173 4.25 11.51 33.59
C GLU A 173 3.15 12.57 33.66
N LYS A 174 3.29 13.53 34.59
CA LYS A 174 2.37 14.67 34.67
C LYS A 174 2.36 15.48 33.39
N PHE A 175 3.53 15.78 32.82
CA PHE A 175 3.63 16.53 31.58
C PHE A 175 2.98 15.81 30.40
N ILE A 176 3.10 14.46 30.30
CA ILE A 176 2.43 13.64 29.28
C ILE A 176 0.90 13.73 29.42
N ALA A 177 0.39 13.68 30.67
CA ALA A 177 -1.02 13.84 30.94
C ALA A 177 -1.52 15.25 30.54
N ASP A 178 -0.77 16.29 30.91
CA ASP A 178 -1.08 17.67 30.53
C ASP A 178 -1.08 17.89 29.03
N CYS A 179 -0.15 17.29 28.30
CA CYS A 179 -0.15 17.29 26.82
C CYS A 179 -1.40 16.63 26.24
N SER A 180 -1.81 15.48 26.79
CA SER A 180 -3.02 14.79 26.35
C SER A 180 -4.28 15.61 26.60
N LEU A 181 -4.37 16.28 27.76
CA LEU A 181 -5.47 17.21 28.08
C LEU A 181 -5.50 18.44 27.15
N ALA A 182 -4.31 18.88 26.68
CA ALA A 182 -4.19 19.96 25.70
C ALA A 182 -4.42 19.49 24.24
N ASN A 183 -4.95 18.27 24.01
CA ASN A 183 -5.15 17.66 22.68
C ASN A 183 -3.88 17.52 21.85
N ILE A 184 -2.71 17.41 22.49
CA ILE A 184 -1.45 17.08 21.83
C ILE A 184 -1.37 15.56 21.73
N SER A 185 -1.21 15.05 20.51
CA SER A 185 -1.06 13.61 20.28
C SER A 185 0.23 13.09 20.91
N VAL A 186 0.13 12.09 21.78
CA VAL A 186 1.26 11.41 22.38
C VAL A 186 1.48 10.07 21.67
N PHE A 187 2.69 9.83 21.22
CA PHE A 187 3.08 8.64 20.48
C PHE A 187 4.14 7.84 21.24
N HIS A 188 4.01 6.53 21.22
CA HIS A 188 5.06 5.65 21.67
C HIS A 188 6.23 5.63 20.68
N SER A 189 7.47 5.65 21.15
CA SER A 189 8.68 5.64 20.31
C SER A 189 8.72 4.46 19.33
N GLU A 190 8.32 3.27 19.77
CA GLU A 190 8.24 2.08 18.93
C GLU A 190 7.20 2.21 17.83
N SER A 191 6.03 2.78 18.12
CA SER A 191 5.01 3.00 17.09
C SER A 191 5.49 3.91 15.96
N ILE A 192 6.27 4.95 16.30
CA ILE A 192 6.89 5.82 15.29
C ILE A 192 7.96 5.05 14.50
N LYS A 193 8.76 4.20 15.16
CA LYS A 193 9.76 3.36 14.49
C LYS A 193 9.11 2.35 13.56
N GLU A 194 8.06 1.67 13.99
CA GLU A 194 7.27 0.75 13.16
C GLU A 194 6.69 1.44 11.93
N MET A 195 6.11 2.63 12.09
CA MET A 195 5.58 3.42 10.98
C MET A 195 6.66 3.84 9.99
N LEU A 196 7.86 4.22 10.49
CA LEU A 196 8.99 4.62 9.65
C LEU A 196 9.58 3.45 8.86
N GLU A 197 9.61 2.27 9.47
CA GLU A 197 10.17 1.05 8.89
C GLU A 197 9.14 0.27 8.07
N GLY A 198 7.86 0.45 8.37
CA GLY A 198 6.77 -0.34 7.79
C GLY A 198 6.79 -1.79 8.26
N LYS A 199 7.41 -2.08 9.41
CA LYS A 199 7.51 -3.41 10.03
C LYS A 199 7.33 -3.34 11.54
N VAL A 200 6.74 -4.37 12.13
CA VAL A 200 6.55 -4.50 13.57
C VAL A 200 7.88 -4.94 14.22
N GLN A 201 8.17 -4.43 15.41
CA GLN A 201 9.30 -4.89 16.20
C GLN A 201 8.93 -6.20 16.90
N THR A 202 9.42 -7.34 16.39
CA THR A 202 9.04 -8.68 16.88
C THR A 202 9.53 -8.97 18.30
N GLN A 203 10.55 -8.26 18.78
CA GLN A 203 11.16 -8.46 20.11
C GLN A 203 10.23 -8.08 21.27
N HIS A 204 9.26 -7.19 21.04
CA HIS A 204 8.33 -6.69 22.07
C HIS A 204 6.88 -7.12 21.85
N LEU A 205 6.63 -8.05 20.93
CA LEU A 205 5.28 -8.54 20.62
C LEU A 205 4.59 -9.22 21.83
N SER A 206 5.37 -9.79 22.76
CA SER A 206 4.85 -10.55 23.91
C SER A 206 4.20 -9.69 24.98
N GLU A 207 4.55 -8.43 25.11
CA GLU A 207 4.17 -7.64 26.29
C GLU A 207 2.91 -6.80 26.13
N ASN A 208 2.61 -6.25 24.94
CA ASN A 208 1.47 -5.32 24.78
C ASN A 208 0.74 -5.39 23.42
N ALA A 209 1.23 -6.13 22.45
CA ALA A 209 0.76 -5.97 21.05
C ALA A 209 -0.27 -7.00 20.58
N ILE A 210 -0.51 -8.08 21.32
CA ILE A 210 -1.38 -9.19 20.87
C ILE A 210 -2.81 -8.68 20.63
N GLY A 211 -3.35 -7.86 21.52
CA GLY A 211 -4.69 -7.28 21.36
C GLY A 211 -4.80 -6.24 20.22
N THR A 212 -3.68 -5.61 19.85
CA THR A 212 -3.64 -4.60 18.76
C THR A 212 -3.47 -5.20 17.37
N LEU A 213 -3.13 -6.49 17.28
CA LEU A 213 -2.97 -7.21 16.02
C LEU A 213 -4.31 -7.69 15.42
N LEU A 214 -5.43 -7.50 16.12
CA LEU A 214 -6.73 -7.94 15.60
C LEU A 214 -7.13 -7.12 14.37
N PRO A 215 -7.28 -7.75 13.20
CA PRO A 215 -7.67 -7.05 12.00
C PRO A 215 -9.11 -6.54 12.11
N ASN A 216 -9.40 -5.37 11.53
CA ASN A 216 -10.73 -4.78 11.54
C ASN A 216 -11.74 -5.67 10.78
N PRO A 217 -12.74 -6.28 11.46
CA PRO A 217 -13.66 -7.23 10.84
C PRO A 217 -14.57 -6.56 9.79
N ILE A 218 -14.95 -5.30 10.01
CA ILE A 218 -15.78 -4.53 9.06
C ILE A 218 -15.02 -4.35 7.75
N TYR A 219 -13.75 -3.94 7.85
CA TYR A 219 -12.93 -3.79 6.66
C TYR A 219 -12.69 -5.12 5.94
N MET A 220 -12.46 -6.22 6.66
CA MET A 220 -12.27 -7.55 6.05
C MET A 220 -13.49 -7.99 5.22
N THR A 221 -14.71 -7.72 5.72
CA THR A 221 -15.95 -8.01 4.98
C THR A 221 -16.08 -7.13 3.73
N PHE A 222 -15.88 -5.83 3.89
CA PHE A 222 -15.88 -4.88 2.77
C PHE A 222 -14.82 -5.22 1.72
N LYS A 223 -13.61 -5.58 2.18
CA LYS A 223 -12.50 -6.00 1.32
C LYS A 223 -12.87 -7.16 0.41
N ARG A 224 -13.49 -8.21 0.95
CA ARG A 224 -13.94 -9.35 0.17
C ARG A 224 -14.89 -8.95 -0.94
N PHE A 225 -15.80 -8.01 -0.66
CA PHE A 225 -16.79 -7.55 -1.63
C PHE A 225 -16.13 -6.81 -2.80
N TRP A 226 -15.32 -5.78 -2.53
CA TRP A 226 -14.72 -4.98 -3.60
C TRP A 226 -13.65 -5.74 -4.40
N GLU A 227 -12.88 -6.64 -3.75
CA GLU A 227 -11.93 -7.52 -4.44
C GLU A 227 -12.66 -8.46 -5.42
N SER A 228 -13.75 -9.08 -4.99
CA SER A 228 -14.56 -9.94 -5.86
C SER A 228 -15.13 -9.16 -7.05
N LEU A 229 -15.61 -7.94 -6.81
CA LEU A 229 -16.14 -7.08 -7.87
C LEU A 229 -15.06 -6.73 -8.91
N ILE A 230 -13.85 -6.38 -8.48
CA ILE A 230 -12.73 -6.08 -9.39
C ILE A 230 -12.35 -7.31 -10.21
N ILE A 231 -12.29 -8.50 -9.60
CA ILE A 231 -11.98 -9.73 -10.31
C ILE A 231 -13.02 -10.01 -11.38
N ILE A 232 -14.32 -9.97 -11.04
CA ILE A 232 -15.42 -10.21 -12.00
C ILE A 232 -15.36 -9.18 -13.13
N ALA A 233 -15.16 -7.90 -12.81
CA ALA A 233 -15.02 -6.85 -13.81
C ALA A 233 -13.80 -7.04 -14.73
N SER A 234 -12.75 -7.70 -14.25
CA SER A 234 -11.56 -8.00 -15.05
C SER A 234 -11.69 -9.22 -15.97
N PHE A 235 -12.68 -10.10 -15.77
CA PHE A 235 -12.84 -11.35 -16.51
C PHE A 235 -12.93 -11.20 -18.04
N PRO A 236 -13.57 -10.18 -18.62
CA PRO A 236 -13.56 -9.99 -20.06
C PRO A 236 -12.15 -9.91 -20.69
N ILE A 237 -11.16 -9.47 -19.89
CA ILE A 237 -9.77 -9.35 -20.30
C ILE A 237 -8.96 -10.56 -19.81
N THR A 238 -9.12 -10.95 -18.55
CA THR A 238 -8.26 -11.97 -17.93
C THR A 238 -8.59 -13.38 -18.39
N LEU A 239 -9.86 -13.72 -18.66
CA LEU A 239 -10.22 -15.05 -19.16
C LEU A 239 -9.65 -15.37 -20.55
N PRO A 240 -9.71 -14.49 -21.56
CA PRO A 240 -9.01 -14.71 -22.83
C PRO A 240 -7.50 -14.91 -22.67
N ILE A 241 -6.86 -14.08 -21.82
CA ILE A 241 -5.43 -14.21 -21.53
C ILE A 241 -5.13 -15.59 -20.90
N MET A 242 -5.96 -16.01 -19.95
CA MET A 242 -5.82 -17.32 -19.31
C MET A 242 -6.00 -18.47 -20.32
N ALA A 243 -6.96 -18.37 -21.23
CA ALA A 243 -7.18 -19.38 -22.26
C ALA A 243 -5.98 -19.50 -23.21
N VAL A 244 -5.48 -18.37 -23.71
CA VAL A 244 -4.28 -18.35 -24.58
C VAL A 244 -3.07 -18.92 -23.83
N THR A 245 -2.86 -18.53 -22.57
CA THR A 245 -1.76 -19.02 -21.74
C THR A 245 -1.84 -20.54 -21.55
N ALA A 246 -3.02 -21.08 -21.29
CA ALA A 246 -3.23 -22.53 -21.14
C ALA A 246 -2.88 -23.30 -22.42
N ILE A 247 -3.25 -22.76 -23.59
CA ILE A 247 -2.92 -23.34 -24.90
C ILE A 247 -1.39 -23.33 -25.11
N LEU A 248 -0.72 -22.19 -24.87
CA LEU A 248 0.73 -22.07 -25.04
C LEU A 248 1.51 -23.06 -24.16
N ILE A 249 1.09 -23.24 -22.89
CA ILE A 249 1.72 -24.21 -21.98
C ILE A 249 1.54 -25.64 -22.49
N LYS A 250 0.35 -25.98 -23.01
CA LYS A 250 0.09 -27.34 -23.56
C LYS A 250 0.86 -27.62 -24.85
N LEU A 251 1.11 -26.59 -25.66
CA LEU A 251 1.92 -26.72 -26.88
C LEU A 251 3.41 -26.88 -26.58
N GLU A 252 3.90 -26.25 -25.48
CA GLU A 252 5.32 -26.33 -25.11
C GLU A 252 5.68 -27.65 -24.38
N THR A 253 4.79 -28.11 -23.49
CA THR A 253 5.06 -29.26 -22.62
C THR A 253 3.82 -30.13 -22.42
N SER A 254 3.99 -31.46 -22.40
CA SER A 254 2.92 -32.43 -22.11
C SER A 254 2.40 -32.30 -20.67
N GLY A 255 1.13 -32.60 -20.42
CA GLY A 255 0.49 -32.62 -19.12
C GLY A 255 -0.46 -31.45 -18.86
N SER A 256 -0.90 -31.25 -17.60
CA SER A 256 -1.86 -30.21 -17.23
C SER A 256 -1.26 -28.81 -17.38
N ALA A 257 -2.01 -27.85 -17.93
CA ALA A 257 -1.62 -26.43 -17.93
C ALA A 257 -1.69 -25.80 -16.52
N MET A 258 -2.47 -26.40 -15.63
CA MET A 258 -2.61 -25.94 -14.23
C MET A 258 -1.65 -26.68 -13.32
N PHE A 259 -1.05 -25.94 -12.42
CA PHE A 259 -0.30 -26.41 -11.27
C PHE A 259 -1.13 -26.15 -10.01
N ILE A 260 -1.37 -27.20 -9.24
CA ILE A 260 -2.17 -27.14 -8.01
C ILE A 260 -1.27 -27.59 -6.87
N GLN A 261 -1.22 -26.83 -5.79
CA GLN A 261 -0.40 -27.12 -4.62
C GLN A 261 -1.17 -26.77 -3.34
N GLU A 262 -0.95 -27.54 -2.29
CA GLU A 262 -1.51 -27.24 -0.97
C GLU A 262 -0.72 -26.14 -0.28
N ARG A 263 -1.44 -25.20 0.33
CA ARG A 263 -0.93 -24.03 1.04
C ARG A 263 -1.72 -23.79 2.30
N VAL A 264 -1.10 -23.15 3.30
CA VAL A 264 -1.75 -22.75 4.52
C VAL A 264 -2.42 -21.40 4.35
N GLY A 265 -3.69 -21.31 4.70
CA GLY A 265 -4.54 -20.12 4.61
C GLY A 265 -4.95 -19.56 5.96
N GLN A 266 -6.04 -18.78 5.96
CA GLN A 266 -6.57 -18.15 7.18
C GLN A 266 -6.95 -19.20 8.23
N GLY A 267 -6.56 -18.93 9.49
CA GLY A 267 -6.81 -19.83 10.62
C GLY A 267 -6.02 -21.15 10.54
N GLY A 268 -4.91 -21.19 9.79
CA GLY A 268 -4.10 -22.40 9.62
C GLY A 268 -4.74 -23.47 8.71
N LYS A 269 -5.86 -23.18 8.04
CA LYS A 269 -6.56 -24.13 7.18
C LYS A 269 -5.82 -24.32 5.86
N VAL A 270 -5.59 -25.59 5.48
CA VAL A 270 -4.98 -25.92 4.20
C VAL A 270 -5.99 -25.74 3.08
N PHE A 271 -5.55 -25.14 1.96
CA PHE A 271 -6.32 -24.96 0.75
C PHE A 271 -5.46 -25.22 -0.48
N ARG A 272 -6.09 -25.43 -1.66
CA ARG A 272 -5.40 -25.68 -2.92
C ARG A 272 -5.27 -24.40 -3.73
N ILE A 273 -4.02 -23.91 -3.88
CA ILE A 273 -3.73 -22.76 -4.73
C ILE A 273 -3.67 -23.17 -6.20
N TYR A 274 -4.27 -22.35 -7.08
CA TYR A 274 -4.26 -22.55 -8.53
C TYR A 274 -3.27 -21.63 -9.19
N LYS A 275 -2.36 -22.19 -10.01
CA LYS A 275 -1.40 -21.43 -10.83
C LYS A 275 -1.30 -22.05 -12.20
N PHE A 276 -0.80 -21.30 -13.19
CA PHE A 276 -0.33 -21.90 -14.41
C PHE A 276 1.01 -22.58 -14.18
N ARG A 277 1.20 -23.72 -14.84
CA ARG A 277 2.47 -24.45 -14.81
C ARG A 277 3.52 -23.65 -15.60
N SER A 278 4.58 -23.25 -14.91
CA SER A 278 5.70 -22.50 -15.45
C SER A 278 7.01 -23.30 -15.47
N MET A 279 6.97 -24.53 -14.97
CA MET A 279 8.12 -25.44 -14.84
C MET A 279 7.78 -26.83 -15.38
N THR A 280 8.79 -27.59 -15.77
CA THR A 280 8.63 -29.02 -16.11
C THR A 280 8.16 -29.82 -14.90
N VAL A 281 7.47 -30.93 -15.15
CA VAL A 281 6.92 -31.77 -14.09
C VAL A 281 8.05 -32.30 -13.19
N LYS A 282 7.84 -32.24 -11.88
CA LYS A 282 8.76 -32.73 -10.86
C LYS A 282 8.71 -34.28 -10.85
N GLN A 283 9.84 -34.93 -10.65
CA GLN A 283 9.85 -36.37 -10.43
C GLN A 283 9.15 -36.71 -9.12
N VAL A 284 8.42 -37.81 -9.10
CA VAL A 284 7.69 -38.30 -7.93
C VAL A 284 8.68 -38.58 -6.78
N GLY A 285 8.42 -38.05 -5.60
CA GLY A 285 9.26 -38.27 -4.40
C GLY A 285 10.37 -37.26 -4.15
N ALA A 286 10.51 -36.21 -4.99
CA ALA A 286 11.48 -35.15 -4.73
C ALA A 286 11.00 -34.22 -3.61
N GLU A 287 11.91 -33.83 -2.70
CA GLU A 287 11.66 -32.91 -1.58
C GLU A 287 11.16 -31.52 -2.00
N ASP A 288 10.41 -30.86 -1.12
CA ASP A 288 9.99 -29.47 -1.32
C ASP A 288 11.22 -28.55 -1.26
N LYS A 289 11.41 -27.77 -2.34
CA LYS A 289 12.49 -26.77 -2.45
C LYS A 289 11.91 -25.39 -2.77
N PHE A 290 12.63 -24.36 -2.37
CA PHE A 290 12.27 -23.01 -2.79
C PHE A 290 12.37 -22.87 -4.31
N ALA A 291 11.46 -22.12 -4.92
CA ALA A 291 11.40 -21.94 -6.38
C ALA A 291 12.69 -21.32 -6.97
N THR A 292 13.47 -20.61 -6.16
CA THR A 292 14.78 -20.07 -6.49
C THR A 292 15.83 -21.14 -6.78
N GLN A 293 15.72 -22.32 -6.15
CA GLN A 293 16.65 -23.43 -6.30
C GLN A 293 16.34 -24.32 -7.53
N GLU A 294 15.17 -24.12 -8.16
CA GLU A 294 14.71 -24.95 -9.29
C GLU A 294 14.63 -24.18 -10.63
N GLN A 295 15.39 -23.12 -10.80
CA GLN A 295 15.34 -22.25 -12.00
C GLN A 295 15.62 -22.99 -13.32
N ALA A 296 16.44 -24.03 -13.31
CA ALA A 296 16.75 -24.84 -14.50
C ALA A 296 15.52 -25.56 -15.10
N ARG A 297 14.44 -25.71 -14.34
CA ARG A 297 13.18 -26.36 -14.77
C ARG A 297 12.19 -25.42 -15.42
N VAL A 298 12.46 -24.10 -15.42
CA VAL A 298 11.54 -23.10 -15.97
C VAL A 298 11.48 -23.20 -17.48
N THR A 299 10.27 -23.36 -18.03
CA THR A 299 10.03 -23.43 -19.48
C THR A 299 10.16 -22.06 -20.14
N LYS A 300 10.23 -21.97 -21.48
CA LYS A 300 10.32 -20.69 -22.20
C LYS A 300 9.05 -19.85 -21.98
N VAL A 301 7.87 -20.46 -22.15
CA VAL A 301 6.57 -19.83 -21.83
C VAL A 301 6.53 -19.50 -20.34
N GLY A 302 6.98 -20.41 -19.47
CA GLY A 302 7.07 -20.22 -18.02
C GLY A 302 7.85 -18.98 -17.64
N LYS A 303 8.99 -18.70 -18.29
CA LYS A 303 9.80 -17.50 -18.06
C LYS A 303 9.02 -16.21 -18.36
N VAL A 304 8.25 -16.19 -19.43
CA VAL A 304 7.43 -15.02 -19.82
C VAL A 304 6.30 -14.80 -18.84
N ILE A 305 5.49 -15.85 -18.56
CA ILE A 305 4.31 -15.72 -17.71
C ILE A 305 4.67 -15.37 -16.25
N ARG A 306 5.82 -15.86 -15.73
CA ARG A 306 6.35 -15.49 -14.40
C ARG A 306 6.76 -14.02 -14.35
N LYS A 307 7.44 -13.52 -15.39
CA LYS A 307 7.90 -12.13 -15.45
C LYS A 307 6.74 -11.14 -15.36
N VAL A 308 5.61 -11.44 -16.01
CA VAL A 308 4.41 -10.59 -16.04
C VAL A 308 3.31 -11.03 -15.06
N ARG A 309 3.60 -12.03 -14.20
CA ARG A 309 2.67 -12.57 -13.19
C ARG A 309 1.38 -13.17 -13.73
N ILE A 310 1.32 -13.53 -15.02
CA ILE A 310 0.18 -14.22 -15.64
C ILE A 310 0.00 -15.62 -15.03
N ASP A 311 1.08 -16.26 -14.58
CA ASP A 311 1.03 -17.56 -13.92
C ASP A 311 0.18 -17.56 -12.64
N GLU A 312 -0.04 -16.42 -12.02
CA GLU A 312 -0.83 -16.27 -10.79
C GLU A 312 -2.31 -15.91 -11.05
N LEU A 313 -2.73 -15.62 -12.31
CA LEU A 313 -4.13 -15.28 -12.63
C LEU A 313 -5.15 -16.34 -12.19
N PRO A 314 -4.88 -17.66 -12.26
CA PRO A 314 -5.84 -18.66 -11.79
C PRO A 314 -6.18 -18.56 -10.30
N GLN A 315 -5.36 -17.86 -9.48
CA GLN A 315 -5.67 -17.61 -8.07
C GLN A 315 -6.89 -16.70 -7.89
N PHE A 316 -7.34 -16.00 -8.93
CA PHE A 316 -8.61 -15.25 -8.90
C PHE A 316 -9.78 -16.17 -8.51
N PHE A 317 -9.76 -17.43 -8.92
CA PHE A 317 -10.76 -18.41 -8.47
C PHE A 317 -10.64 -18.74 -6.97
N ASN A 318 -9.43 -18.75 -6.38
CA ASN A 318 -9.27 -18.91 -4.94
C ASN A 318 -9.83 -17.69 -4.18
N VAL A 319 -9.65 -16.47 -4.71
CA VAL A 319 -10.21 -15.26 -4.10
C VAL A 319 -11.74 -15.30 -4.13
N LEU A 320 -12.36 -15.65 -5.27
CA LEU A 320 -13.81 -15.76 -5.39
C LEU A 320 -14.40 -16.85 -4.48
N LYS A 321 -13.70 -17.99 -4.32
CA LYS A 321 -14.05 -19.02 -3.34
C LYS A 321 -13.93 -18.56 -1.89
N GLY A 322 -13.18 -17.47 -1.66
CA GLY A 322 -12.95 -16.92 -0.32
C GLY A 322 -11.82 -17.59 0.44
N GLU A 323 -10.98 -18.38 -0.23
CA GLU A 323 -9.78 -19.03 0.32
C GLU A 323 -8.60 -18.04 0.38
N MET A 324 -8.58 -17.06 -0.54
CA MET A 324 -7.56 -16.02 -0.65
C MET A 324 -8.16 -14.61 -0.72
N SER A 325 -7.32 -13.63 -0.72
CA SER A 325 -7.54 -12.20 -0.99
C SER A 325 -6.63 -11.75 -2.12
N LEU A 326 -6.91 -10.66 -2.80
CA LEU A 326 -5.95 -10.05 -3.75
C LEU A 326 -4.70 -9.61 -3.00
N ILE A 327 -4.89 -9.02 -1.80
CA ILE A 327 -3.82 -8.43 -1.01
C ILE A 327 -3.80 -9.07 0.38
N GLY A 328 -2.63 -9.60 0.77
CA GLY A 328 -2.42 -10.27 2.06
C GLY A 328 -1.05 -10.92 2.14
N PRO A 329 -0.69 -11.53 3.26
CA PRO A 329 0.52 -12.33 3.40
C PRO A 329 0.58 -13.46 2.35
N ARG A 330 1.76 -13.73 1.77
CA ARG A 330 1.89 -14.81 0.78
C ARG A 330 1.67 -16.18 1.43
N PRO A 331 0.84 -17.08 0.85
CA PRO A 331 0.61 -18.41 1.44
C PRO A 331 1.85 -19.30 1.27
N GLU A 332 2.27 -19.96 2.34
CA GLU A 332 3.40 -20.89 2.36
C GLU A 332 2.94 -22.34 2.35
N GLN A 333 3.85 -23.26 1.99
CA GLN A 333 3.63 -24.71 2.04
C GLN A 333 3.53 -25.17 3.50
N GLU A 334 2.74 -26.20 3.75
CA GLU A 334 2.53 -26.72 5.10
C GLU A 334 3.83 -27.19 5.77
N SER A 335 4.75 -27.78 5.00
CA SER A 335 6.07 -28.21 5.48
C SER A 335 6.87 -27.02 6.06
N PHE A 336 6.94 -25.90 5.31
CA PHE A 336 7.63 -24.71 5.77
C PHE A 336 6.92 -24.00 6.93
N VAL A 337 5.58 -24.00 6.93
CA VAL A 337 4.82 -23.40 8.04
C VAL A 337 5.12 -24.15 9.35
N LYS A 338 5.09 -25.48 9.34
CA LYS A 338 5.40 -26.30 10.53
C LYS A 338 6.84 -26.06 11.03
N GLN A 339 7.79 -25.92 10.11
CA GLN A 339 9.16 -25.60 10.48
C GLN A 339 9.27 -24.20 11.10
N PHE A 340 8.73 -23.17 10.43
CA PHE A 340 8.84 -21.80 10.90
C PHE A 340 8.05 -21.51 12.18
N GLU A 341 6.95 -22.24 12.45
CA GLU A 341 6.24 -22.13 13.71
C GLU A 341 7.06 -22.65 14.91
N GLN A 342 8.01 -23.55 14.67
CA GLN A 342 8.95 -24.03 15.69
C GLN A 342 10.13 -23.09 15.90
N GLU A 343 10.60 -22.45 14.81
CA GLU A 343 11.82 -21.64 14.81
C GLU A 343 11.54 -20.15 15.09
N ILE A 344 10.37 -19.63 14.67
CA ILE A 344 10.06 -18.20 14.69
C ILE A 344 8.87 -17.94 15.61
N PRO A 345 9.04 -17.24 16.73
CA PRO A 345 7.96 -16.85 17.61
C PRO A 345 6.86 -16.07 16.86
N PHE A 346 5.61 -16.34 17.18
CA PHE A 346 4.43 -15.64 16.62
C PHE A 346 4.22 -15.86 15.11
N TYR A 347 4.91 -16.81 14.48
CA TYR A 347 4.76 -17.04 13.02
C TYR A 347 3.32 -17.30 12.61
N GLY A 348 2.55 -18.04 13.41
CA GLY A 348 1.14 -18.35 13.16
C GLY A 348 0.22 -17.12 13.07
N TYR A 349 0.59 -15.96 13.64
CA TYR A 349 -0.25 -14.74 13.55
C TYR A 349 -0.45 -14.23 12.13
N ARG A 350 0.43 -14.54 11.19
CA ARG A 350 0.24 -14.21 9.79
C ARG A 350 -1.02 -14.85 9.17
N HIS A 351 -1.52 -15.91 9.78
CA HIS A 351 -2.74 -16.61 9.36
C HIS A 351 -4.04 -16.01 9.95
N MET A 352 -3.97 -14.88 10.66
CA MET A 352 -5.16 -14.16 11.14
C MET A 352 -5.98 -13.58 9.99
N VAL A 353 -5.38 -13.28 8.86
CA VAL A 353 -6.01 -12.78 7.65
C VAL A 353 -5.90 -13.79 6.51
N LYS A 354 -6.71 -13.62 5.46
CA LYS A 354 -6.57 -14.44 4.25
C LYS A 354 -5.24 -14.17 3.57
N PRO A 355 -4.57 -15.20 3.05
CA PRO A 355 -3.38 -15.02 2.24
C PRO A 355 -3.69 -14.27 0.96
N GLY A 356 -2.71 -13.50 0.46
CA GLY A 356 -2.85 -12.66 -0.73
C GLY A 356 -2.07 -13.17 -1.93
N ILE A 357 -2.49 -12.73 -3.12
CA ILE A 357 -1.71 -12.87 -4.36
C ILE A 357 -0.49 -11.95 -4.27
N THR A 358 -0.68 -10.71 -3.79
CA THR A 358 0.39 -9.77 -3.44
C THR A 358 0.26 -9.35 -1.98
N GLY A 359 1.34 -8.85 -1.38
CA GLY A 359 1.34 -8.42 0.03
C GLY A 359 2.43 -7.41 0.35
N TRP A 360 2.31 -6.80 1.53
CA TRP A 360 3.23 -5.76 1.97
C TRP A 360 4.69 -6.24 2.01
N ALA A 361 4.95 -7.41 2.63
CA ALA A 361 6.27 -8.00 2.66
C ALA A 361 6.84 -8.22 1.24
N GLN A 362 6.02 -8.71 0.31
CA GLN A 362 6.44 -8.98 -1.07
C GLN A 362 6.88 -7.72 -1.83
N VAL A 363 6.25 -6.56 -1.58
CA VAL A 363 6.55 -5.31 -2.30
C VAL A 363 7.59 -4.43 -1.61
N VAL A 364 7.94 -4.74 -0.35
CA VAL A 364 8.93 -3.96 0.44
C VAL A 364 10.25 -4.71 0.55
N GLN A 365 10.23 -5.97 0.97
CA GLN A 365 11.43 -6.79 1.19
C GLN A 365 11.79 -7.60 -0.06
N GLY A 366 10.81 -8.20 -0.73
CA GLY A 366 11.01 -9.12 -1.83
C GLY A 366 11.04 -10.60 -1.40
N TYR A 367 12.02 -11.36 -1.87
CA TYR A 367 12.16 -12.79 -1.58
C TYR A 367 12.89 -13.04 -0.26
N ALA A 368 12.47 -14.08 0.47
CA ALA A 368 13.09 -14.58 1.71
C ALA A 368 13.32 -16.10 1.56
N ASP A 369 14.55 -16.53 1.73
CA ASP A 369 14.99 -17.91 1.47
C ASP A 369 15.60 -18.58 2.73
N ASP A 370 15.77 -17.84 3.83
CA ASP A 370 16.32 -18.32 5.10
C ASP A 370 15.45 -17.88 6.31
N THR A 371 15.77 -18.39 7.49
CA THR A 371 15.00 -18.11 8.73
C THR A 371 15.08 -16.63 9.13
N GLU A 372 16.24 -15.97 8.93
CA GLU A 372 16.41 -14.55 9.29
C GLU A 372 15.55 -13.65 8.38
N SER A 373 15.64 -13.85 7.06
CA SER A 373 14.82 -13.12 6.09
C SER A 373 13.33 -13.45 6.23
N THR A 374 12.97 -14.65 6.67
CA THR A 374 11.59 -15.05 6.96
C THR A 374 11.08 -14.36 8.23
N THR A 375 11.92 -14.19 9.25
CA THR A 375 11.57 -13.41 10.46
C THR A 375 11.32 -11.95 10.12
N GLU A 376 12.14 -11.36 9.26
CA GLU A 376 11.91 -10.00 8.78
C GLU A 376 10.63 -9.90 7.94
N LYS A 377 10.37 -10.88 7.07
CA LYS A 377 9.12 -10.99 6.32
C LYS A 377 7.90 -11.05 7.22
N LEU A 378 7.96 -11.83 8.31
CA LEU A 378 6.92 -11.86 9.32
C LEU A 378 6.65 -10.48 9.91
N ALA A 379 7.69 -9.71 10.23
CA ALA A 379 7.55 -8.35 10.77
C ALA A 379 6.77 -7.42 9.82
N TYR A 380 6.97 -7.55 8.49
CA TYR A 380 6.19 -6.83 7.48
C TYR A 380 4.76 -7.36 7.36
N ASP A 381 4.56 -8.69 7.41
CA ASP A 381 3.22 -9.30 7.37
C ASP A 381 2.39 -8.88 8.59
N LEU A 382 3.00 -8.84 9.80
CA LEU A 382 2.34 -8.37 11.01
C LEU A 382 2.01 -6.87 10.97
N TYR A 383 2.89 -6.05 10.38
CA TYR A 383 2.60 -4.63 10.14
C TYR A 383 1.37 -4.46 9.25
N TYR A 384 1.25 -5.25 8.19
CA TYR A 384 0.08 -5.25 7.33
C TYR A 384 -1.19 -5.61 8.10
N ILE A 385 -1.16 -6.66 8.92
CA ILE A 385 -2.31 -7.12 9.71
C ILE A 385 -2.75 -6.06 10.72
N LYS A 386 -1.80 -5.46 11.45
CA LYS A 386 -2.02 -4.39 12.43
C LYS A 386 -2.64 -3.13 11.80
N ASN A 387 -2.19 -2.77 10.60
CA ASN A 387 -2.60 -1.53 9.91
C ASN A 387 -3.53 -1.79 8.72
N LEU A 388 -4.25 -2.92 8.74
CA LEU A 388 -5.15 -3.34 7.67
C LEU A 388 -6.18 -2.26 7.36
N SER A 389 -6.08 -1.68 6.16
CA SER A 389 -6.95 -0.60 5.70
C SER A 389 -7.00 -0.54 4.18
N PHE A 390 -8.07 0.05 3.64
CA PHE A 390 -8.23 0.28 2.20
C PHE A 390 -7.03 1.04 1.60
N TRP A 391 -6.50 2.02 2.31
CA TRP A 391 -5.39 2.83 1.84
C TRP A 391 -4.06 2.07 1.81
N LEU A 392 -3.82 1.19 2.77
CA LEU A 392 -2.65 0.32 2.75
C LEU A 392 -2.73 -0.67 1.58
N ASP A 393 -3.92 -1.22 1.33
CA ASP A 393 -4.14 -2.11 0.19
C ASP A 393 -3.90 -1.39 -1.15
N ILE A 394 -4.41 -0.18 -1.32
CA ILE A 394 -4.14 0.64 -2.51
C ILE A 394 -2.64 0.91 -2.67
N ASN A 395 -1.93 1.22 -1.58
CA ASN A 395 -0.47 1.41 -1.63
C ASN A 395 0.25 0.13 -2.11
N ILE A 396 -0.18 -1.03 -1.62
CA ILE A 396 0.38 -2.32 -2.03
C ILE A 396 0.14 -2.55 -3.53
N VAL A 397 -1.06 -2.26 -4.06
CA VAL A 397 -1.34 -2.37 -5.51
C VAL A 397 -0.37 -1.51 -6.32
N PHE A 398 -0.15 -0.24 -5.94
CA PHE A 398 0.79 0.63 -6.66
C PHE A 398 2.23 0.16 -6.59
N LYS A 399 2.66 -0.28 -5.41
CA LYS A 399 3.99 -0.87 -5.25
C LYS A 399 4.12 -2.16 -6.09
N THR A 400 3.08 -2.99 -6.15
CA THR A 400 3.05 -4.21 -6.99
C THR A 400 3.20 -3.86 -8.47
N ILE A 401 2.44 -2.89 -8.98
CA ILE A 401 2.57 -2.42 -10.37
C ILE A 401 4.01 -1.94 -10.63
N ARG A 402 4.56 -1.14 -9.73
CA ARG A 402 5.94 -0.68 -9.83
C ARG A 402 6.94 -1.84 -9.85
N THR A 403 6.80 -2.83 -8.95
CA THR A 403 7.69 -4.00 -8.92
C THR A 403 7.58 -4.83 -10.20
N MET A 404 6.39 -4.94 -10.79
CA MET A 404 6.19 -5.62 -12.08
C MET A 404 6.90 -4.90 -13.23
N ILE A 405 6.88 -3.55 -13.25
CA ILE A 405 7.52 -2.75 -14.30
C ILE A 405 9.05 -2.74 -14.11
N THR A 406 9.52 -2.59 -12.89
CA THR A 406 10.97 -2.49 -12.59
C THR A 406 11.68 -3.83 -12.44
N GLY A 407 10.93 -4.94 -12.33
CA GLY A 407 11.48 -6.27 -12.07
C GLY A 407 12.04 -6.44 -10.64
N PHE A 408 11.79 -5.50 -9.73
CA PHE A 408 12.23 -5.60 -8.33
C PHE A 408 11.55 -6.80 -7.65
N GLY A 409 12.36 -7.67 -7.02
CA GLY A 409 11.84 -8.87 -6.33
C GLY A 409 11.36 -10.00 -7.25
N ALA A 410 11.57 -9.94 -8.57
CA ALA A 410 11.39 -11.04 -9.49
C ALA A 410 12.76 -11.74 -9.66
N LYS A 411 12.95 -12.87 -8.97
CA LYS A 411 14.07 -13.80 -9.20
C LYS A 411 13.54 -15.09 -9.80
#